data_c264a2607bfdafe4eb003c9715e272eb
#
_entry.id   c264a2607bfdafe4eb003c9715e272eb
#
_cell.length_a   1.000
_cell.length_b   1.000
_cell.length_c   1.000
_cell.angle_alpha   90.00
_cell.angle_beta   90.00
_cell.angle_gamma   90.00
#
_symmetry.space_group_name_H-M   'P 1'
#
loop_
_entity.id
_entity.type
_entity.pdbx_description
1 polymer ?
#
loop_
_entity_poly.entity_id
_entity_poly.type
_entity_poly.pdbx_seq_one_letter_code
_entity_poly.pdbx_strand_id
1 'polypeptide(L)'
;WMSPPARLAEVDPDEEDREIGVIARWEVNAARTDDRLVIRLFDIVSDTSADLGVDPGLTKDGVEAHLQELLAERVEVLGPGWRLVRREYPTPLGPVDLLVRDESGGAVAVEVKRVGGIDGVEQLTRYVDMLDRDPLLTPVRGLFAAQQIRPQARVLAEDRGIRCVVLDYDALRGLDDPSSRLF
;
A
#
# COMPACT_ATOMS: atom_id res chain seq x y z
N TRP A 1 25.64 6.54 -10.48
CA TRP A 1 25.20 7.22 -11.71
C TRP A 1 23.97 6.48 -12.25
N MET A 2 22.78 6.88 -11.82
CA MET A 2 21.54 6.39 -12.42
C MET A 2 21.19 7.31 -13.58
N SER A 3 21.07 6.74 -14.78
CA SER A 3 20.47 7.44 -15.92
C SER A 3 19.02 7.74 -15.59
N PRO A 4 18.50 8.94 -15.88
CA PRO A 4 17.07 9.19 -15.72
C PRO A 4 16.31 8.15 -16.57
N PRO A 5 15.22 7.58 -16.04
CA PRO A 5 14.43 6.61 -16.78
C PRO A 5 13.88 7.28 -18.05
N ALA A 6 13.92 6.57 -19.18
CA ALA A 6 13.24 7.00 -20.39
C ALA A 6 11.76 7.25 -20.06
N ARG A 7 11.23 8.40 -20.41
CA ARG A 7 9.83 8.74 -20.16
C ARG A 7 8.98 8.33 -21.36
N LEU A 8 8.00 7.48 -21.12
CA LEU A 8 6.89 7.25 -22.04
C LEU A 8 5.95 8.45 -21.93
N ALA A 9 5.72 9.14 -23.04
CA ALA A 9 4.77 10.25 -23.11
C ALA A 9 3.69 9.94 -24.15
N GLU A 10 2.44 10.15 -23.78
CA GLU A 10 1.35 10.18 -24.75
C GLU A 10 1.43 11.47 -25.56
N VAL A 11 1.30 11.36 -26.86
CA VAL A 11 1.41 12.48 -27.81
C VAL A 11 0.21 12.42 -28.76
N ASP A 12 -0.40 13.55 -29.07
CA ASP A 12 -1.50 13.58 -30.02
C ASP A 12 -1.04 13.07 -31.39
N PRO A 13 -1.83 12.19 -32.05
CA PRO A 13 -1.56 11.76 -33.42
C PRO A 13 -1.47 12.95 -34.36
N ASP A 14 -0.41 13.02 -35.18
CA ASP A 14 -0.23 14.05 -36.21
C ASP A 14 -1.14 13.81 -37.45
N GLU A 15 -1.05 14.63 -38.49
CA GLU A 15 -1.89 14.49 -39.67
C GLU A 15 -1.64 13.17 -40.41
N GLU A 16 -0.37 12.75 -40.52
CA GLU A 16 0.03 11.49 -41.15
C GLU A 16 -0.53 10.28 -40.33
N ASP A 17 -0.41 10.34 -39.03
CA ASP A 17 -0.96 9.30 -38.12
C ASP A 17 -2.47 9.18 -38.26
N ARG A 18 -3.18 10.29 -38.39
CA ARG A 18 -4.65 10.29 -38.58
C ARG A 18 -5.07 9.75 -39.93
N GLU A 19 -4.31 10.08 -41.01
CA GLU A 19 -4.56 9.56 -42.35
C GLU A 19 -4.46 8.05 -42.44
N ILE A 20 -3.52 7.44 -41.65
CA ILE A 20 -3.34 5.99 -41.62
C ILE A 20 -4.18 5.30 -40.50
N GLY A 21 -5.01 6.04 -39.78
CA GLY A 21 -5.96 5.49 -38.81
C GLY A 21 -5.37 5.24 -37.42
N VAL A 22 -4.33 5.96 -37.00
CA VAL A 22 -3.80 5.90 -35.64
C VAL A 22 -4.77 6.54 -34.67
N ILE A 23 -5.21 5.80 -33.66
CA ILE A 23 -6.15 6.28 -32.63
C ILE A 23 -5.44 6.79 -31.38
N ALA A 24 -4.21 6.30 -31.09
CA ALA A 24 -3.38 6.82 -30.01
C ALA A 24 -1.90 6.63 -30.34
N ARG A 25 -1.04 7.49 -29.79
CA ARG A 25 0.40 7.49 -30.03
C ARG A 25 1.16 7.75 -28.74
N TRP A 26 2.23 6.99 -28.52
CA TRP A 26 3.19 7.23 -27.42
C TRP A 26 4.59 7.32 -27.96
N GLU A 27 5.42 8.12 -27.29
CA GLU A 27 6.82 8.30 -27.64
C GLU A 27 7.72 8.08 -26.42
N VAL A 28 8.84 7.41 -26.66
CA VAL A 28 9.93 7.28 -25.71
C VAL A 28 11.20 7.76 -26.36
N ASN A 29 11.84 8.75 -25.77
CA ASN A 29 13.14 9.23 -26.22
C ASN A 29 14.23 8.73 -25.29
N ALA A 30 15.33 8.21 -25.85
CA ALA A 30 16.48 7.80 -25.07
C ALA A 30 17.22 9.03 -24.51
N ALA A 31 17.63 8.97 -23.24
CA ALA A 31 18.24 10.12 -22.56
C ALA A 31 19.66 10.49 -23.07
N ARG A 32 20.33 9.60 -23.83
CA ARG A 32 21.75 9.76 -24.22
C ARG A 32 22.07 9.46 -25.69
N THR A 33 21.08 9.04 -26.44
CA THR A 33 21.19 8.76 -27.88
C THR A 33 20.01 9.41 -28.58
N ASP A 34 20.10 9.55 -29.89
CA ASP A 34 19.01 10.06 -30.74
C ASP A 34 17.93 8.97 -30.99
N ASP A 35 18.00 7.85 -30.25
CA ASP A 35 17.03 6.77 -30.41
C ASP A 35 15.67 7.18 -29.89
N ARG A 36 14.67 6.94 -30.72
CA ARG A 36 13.25 7.23 -30.43
C ARG A 36 12.41 6.00 -30.74
N LEU A 37 11.60 5.60 -29.78
CA LEU A 37 10.56 4.59 -29.97
C LEU A 37 9.21 5.30 -30.12
N VAL A 38 8.49 5.01 -31.21
CA VAL A 38 7.12 5.48 -31.43
C VAL A 38 6.21 4.26 -31.42
N ILE A 39 5.19 4.30 -30.56
CA ILE A 39 4.14 3.29 -30.47
C ILE A 39 2.88 3.91 -31.07
N ARG A 40 2.34 3.29 -32.14
CA ARG A 40 1.10 3.71 -32.79
C ARG A 40 0.03 2.64 -32.57
N LEU A 41 -1.10 3.04 -32.03
CA LEU A 41 -2.25 2.18 -31.83
C LEU A 41 -3.28 2.45 -32.93
N PHE A 42 -3.66 1.41 -33.68
CA PHE A 42 -4.59 1.54 -34.81
C PHE A 42 -5.99 1.03 -34.47
N ASP A 43 -6.07 -0.01 -33.65
CA ASP A 43 -7.35 -0.65 -33.29
C ASP A 43 -7.22 -1.39 -31.97
N ILE A 44 -8.30 -1.49 -31.23
CA ILE A 44 -8.41 -2.30 -30.02
C ILE A 44 -9.30 -3.49 -30.33
N VAL A 45 -8.68 -4.63 -30.67
CA VAL A 45 -9.39 -5.85 -31.07
C VAL A 45 -10.15 -6.48 -29.90
N SER A 46 -9.65 -6.34 -28.70
CA SER A 46 -10.35 -6.71 -27.47
C SER A 46 -9.88 -5.85 -26.33
N ASP A 47 -10.80 -5.25 -25.62
CA ASP A 47 -10.56 -4.60 -24.36
C ASP A 47 -11.08 -5.52 -23.25
N THR A 48 -10.14 -6.17 -22.56
CA THR A 48 -10.45 -6.96 -21.36
C THR A 48 -10.25 -6.14 -20.10
N SER A 49 -10.17 -4.81 -20.21
CA SER A 49 -10.16 -3.97 -19.05
C SER A 49 -11.47 -4.23 -18.29
N ALA A 50 -11.36 -4.99 -17.21
CA ALA A 50 -12.29 -4.77 -16.12
C ALA A 50 -12.21 -3.27 -15.81
N ASP A 51 -13.35 -2.63 -15.64
CA ASP A 51 -13.40 -1.24 -15.17
C ASP A 51 -12.56 -1.18 -13.89
N LEU A 52 -11.29 -0.81 -14.05
CA LEU A 52 -10.35 -0.72 -12.95
C LEU A 52 -10.63 0.52 -12.10
N GLY A 53 -11.65 1.30 -12.47
CA GLY A 53 -11.93 2.57 -11.81
C GLY A 53 -10.71 3.50 -11.90
N VAL A 54 -10.72 4.54 -11.13
CA VAL A 54 -9.58 5.46 -10.95
C VAL A 54 -8.33 4.67 -10.58
N ASP A 55 -7.20 4.97 -11.22
CA ASP A 55 -5.87 4.34 -11.11
C ASP A 55 -5.70 3.42 -9.88
N PRO A 56 -5.59 2.08 -10.06
CA PRO A 56 -5.52 1.15 -8.93
C PRO A 56 -4.37 1.44 -7.96
N GLY A 57 -3.31 2.10 -8.41
CA GLY A 57 -2.22 2.57 -7.56
C GLY A 57 -2.68 3.67 -6.60
N LEU A 58 -3.26 4.75 -7.14
CA LEU A 58 -3.77 5.88 -6.33
C LEU A 58 -4.92 5.47 -5.42
N THR A 59 -5.85 4.62 -5.90
CA THR A 59 -6.95 4.13 -5.08
C THR A 59 -6.46 3.19 -3.97
N LYS A 60 -5.47 2.36 -4.27
CA LYS A 60 -4.87 1.45 -3.30
C LYS A 60 -4.16 2.22 -2.19
N ASP A 61 -3.32 3.18 -2.56
CA ASP A 61 -2.58 4.02 -1.60
C ASP A 61 -3.55 4.88 -0.77
N GLY A 62 -4.61 5.40 -1.38
CA GLY A 62 -5.64 6.17 -0.69
C GLY A 62 -6.40 5.36 0.37
N VAL A 63 -6.74 4.10 0.10
CA VAL A 63 -7.41 3.22 1.07
C VAL A 63 -6.47 2.84 2.22
N GLU A 64 -5.20 2.53 1.93
CA GLU A 64 -4.22 2.20 2.98
C GLU A 64 -3.93 3.41 3.88
N ALA A 65 -3.77 4.59 3.29
CA ALA A 65 -3.60 5.84 4.05
C ALA A 65 -4.81 6.13 4.96
N HIS A 66 -6.02 5.93 4.46
CA HIS A 66 -7.24 6.13 5.25
C HIS A 66 -7.41 5.07 6.35
N LEU A 67 -7.04 3.81 6.10
CA LEU A 67 -6.98 2.77 7.13
C LEU A 67 -6.01 3.15 8.26
N GLN A 68 -4.82 3.66 7.91
CA GLN A 68 -3.86 4.14 8.90
C GLN A 68 -4.42 5.31 9.73
N GLU A 69 -5.16 6.24 9.11
CA GLU A 69 -5.83 7.34 9.81
C GLU A 69 -6.86 6.83 10.80
N LEU A 70 -7.78 5.99 10.35
CA LEU A 70 -8.83 5.42 11.19
C LEU A 70 -8.25 4.61 12.36
N LEU A 71 -7.20 3.81 12.12
CA LEU A 71 -6.53 3.05 13.17
C LEU A 71 -5.75 3.94 14.14
N ALA A 72 -5.19 5.06 13.67
CA ALA A 72 -4.51 6.01 14.55
C ALA A 72 -5.48 6.74 15.48
N GLU A 73 -6.70 7.02 15.00
CA GLU A 73 -7.77 7.62 15.79
C GLU A 73 -8.41 6.65 16.78
N ARG A 74 -8.41 5.34 16.45
CA ARG A 74 -9.08 4.28 17.21
C ARG A 74 -8.14 3.11 17.49
N VAL A 75 -6.98 3.40 18.02
CA VAL A 75 -5.91 2.42 18.29
C VAL A 75 -6.40 1.27 19.20
N GLU A 76 -7.38 1.52 20.07
CA GLU A 76 -8.01 0.52 20.94
C GLU A 76 -8.70 -0.63 20.16
N VAL A 77 -8.99 -0.46 18.88
CA VAL A 77 -9.48 -1.55 18.01
C VAL A 77 -8.43 -2.65 17.84
N LEU A 78 -7.15 -2.29 17.88
CA LEU A 78 -6.04 -3.25 17.82
C LEU A 78 -5.84 -4.01 19.13
N GLY A 79 -6.26 -3.40 20.25
CA GLY A 79 -6.21 -4.00 21.57
C GLY A 79 -6.66 -3.01 22.66
N PRO A 80 -7.37 -3.49 23.70
CA PRO A 80 -7.83 -2.63 24.77
C PRO A 80 -6.65 -1.98 25.49
N GLY A 81 -6.77 -0.69 25.79
CA GLY A 81 -5.73 0.07 26.49
C GLY A 81 -4.52 0.45 25.65
N TRP A 82 -4.52 0.12 24.35
CA TRP A 82 -3.44 0.51 23.46
C TRP A 82 -3.44 2.02 23.19
N ARG A 83 -2.26 2.58 22.98
CA ARG A 83 -2.06 4.02 22.73
C ARG A 83 -1.15 4.26 21.55
N LEU A 84 -1.53 5.20 20.71
CA LEU A 84 -0.69 5.64 19.59
C LEU A 84 0.53 6.39 20.13
N VAL A 85 1.72 5.99 19.68
CA VAL A 85 2.95 6.77 19.85
C VAL A 85 3.07 7.73 18.67
N ARG A 86 3.02 7.20 17.44
CA ARG A 86 3.14 8.03 16.23
C ARG A 86 2.69 7.24 14.99
N ARG A 87 2.04 7.96 14.05
CA ARG A 87 1.91 7.55 12.64
C ARG A 87 3.20 7.80 11.90
N GLU A 88 3.47 6.99 10.88
CA GLU A 88 4.66 7.11 10.02
C GLU A 88 5.91 7.32 10.88
N TYR A 89 6.12 6.40 11.84
CA TYR A 89 7.26 6.50 12.73
C TYR A 89 8.56 6.32 11.95
N PRO A 90 9.47 7.34 11.97
CA PRO A 90 10.64 7.34 11.11
C PRO A 90 11.66 6.28 11.57
N THR A 91 12.16 5.49 10.60
CA THR A 91 13.30 4.60 10.79
C THR A 91 14.29 4.78 9.64
N PRO A 92 15.55 4.33 9.79
CA PRO A 92 16.52 4.34 8.68
C PRO A 92 16.08 3.53 7.44
N LEU A 93 15.13 2.62 7.59
CA LEU A 93 14.58 1.78 6.51
C LEU A 93 13.33 2.37 5.84
N GLY A 94 12.83 3.50 6.35
CA GLY A 94 11.57 4.13 5.98
C GLY A 94 10.61 4.22 7.16
N PRO A 95 9.47 4.87 7.00
CA PRO A 95 8.48 5.01 8.07
C PRO A 95 7.73 3.71 8.34
N VAL A 96 7.51 3.40 9.62
CA VAL A 96 6.55 2.38 10.06
C VAL A 96 5.17 3.01 10.11
N ASP A 97 4.15 2.35 9.59
CA ASP A 97 2.81 2.91 9.49
C ASP A 97 2.29 3.44 10.82
N LEU A 98 2.33 2.61 11.88
CA LEU A 98 2.01 3.05 13.25
C LEU A 98 3.01 2.43 14.23
N LEU A 99 3.52 3.25 15.16
CA LEU A 99 4.14 2.76 16.39
C LEU A 99 3.16 3.01 17.54
N VAL A 100 2.87 1.96 18.30
CA VAL A 100 1.91 2.02 19.41
C VAL A 100 2.51 1.41 20.68
N ARG A 101 1.91 1.71 21.82
CA ARG A 101 2.15 1.02 23.10
C ARG A 101 0.94 0.20 23.45
N ASP A 102 1.13 -1.05 23.86
CA ASP A 102 0.07 -1.86 24.40
C ASP A 102 -0.31 -1.49 25.85
N GLU A 103 -1.27 -2.20 26.43
CA GLU A 103 -1.72 -1.99 27.80
C GLU A 103 -0.58 -2.08 28.82
N SER A 104 0.42 -2.96 28.60
CA SER A 104 1.59 -3.11 29.47
C SER A 104 2.68 -2.06 29.22
N GLY A 105 2.50 -1.19 28.23
CA GLY A 105 3.50 -0.20 27.78
C GLY A 105 4.53 -0.77 26.78
N GLY A 106 4.41 -2.03 26.36
CA GLY A 106 5.25 -2.66 25.37
C GLY A 106 5.10 -2.04 23.99
N ALA A 107 6.23 -1.87 23.26
CA ALA A 107 6.19 -1.30 21.92
C ALA A 107 5.68 -2.32 20.88
N VAL A 108 4.80 -1.85 19.99
CA VAL A 108 4.28 -2.63 18.86
C VAL A 108 4.38 -1.82 17.57
N ALA A 109 5.10 -2.38 16.59
CA ALA A 109 5.15 -1.85 15.23
C ALA A 109 3.97 -2.44 14.44
N VAL A 110 3.20 -1.59 13.79
CA VAL A 110 2.01 -1.99 13.02
C VAL A 110 2.24 -1.65 11.55
N GLU A 111 2.04 -2.63 10.69
CA GLU A 111 1.97 -2.49 9.24
C GLU A 111 0.53 -2.65 8.79
N VAL A 112 0.04 -1.72 7.98
CA VAL A 112 -1.35 -1.63 7.53
C VAL A 112 -1.44 -1.85 6.02
N LYS A 113 -2.27 -2.80 5.58
CA LYS A 113 -2.48 -3.07 4.16
C LYS A 113 -3.96 -3.23 3.83
N ARG A 114 -4.34 -2.91 2.61
CA ARG A 114 -5.64 -3.33 2.08
C ARG A 114 -5.65 -4.85 1.86
N VAL A 115 -4.64 -5.37 1.17
CA VAL A 115 -4.44 -6.80 0.96
C VAL A 115 -3.03 -7.16 1.42
N GLY A 116 -2.94 -7.87 2.54
CA GLY A 116 -1.68 -8.27 3.16
C GLY A 116 -1.03 -9.44 2.43
N GLY A 117 0.13 -9.22 1.85
CA GLY A 117 1.00 -10.19 1.19
C GLY A 117 2.25 -10.50 2.00
N ILE A 118 3.07 -11.42 1.49
CA ILE A 118 4.37 -11.81 2.07
C ILE A 118 5.30 -10.58 2.19
N ASP A 119 5.30 -9.73 1.18
CA ASP A 119 6.09 -8.51 1.11
C ASP A 119 5.86 -7.57 2.31
N GLY A 120 4.59 -7.39 2.72
CA GLY A 120 4.26 -6.59 3.89
C GLY A 120 4.74 -7.23 5.20
N VAL A 121 4.66 -8.55 5.33
CA VAL A 121 5.20 -9.26 6.50
C VAL A 121 6.72 -9.15 6.57
N GLU A 122 7.41 -9.26 5.44
CA GLU A 122 8.86 -9.09 5.38
C GLU A 122 9.29 -7.65 5.68
N GLN A 123 8.52 -6.67 5.23
CA GLN A 123 8.73 -5.26 5.55
C GLN A 123 8.61 -5.05 7.06
N LEU A 124 7.51 -5.50 7.66
CA LEU A 124 7.28 -5.40 9.10
C LEU A 124 8.37 -6.09 9.92
N THR A 125 8.82 -7.28 9.49
CA THR A 125 9.93 -7.99 10.16
C THR A 125 11.18 -7.11 10.24
N ARG A 126 11.57 -6.48 9.12
CA ARG A 126 12.74 -5.58 9.09
C ARG A 126 12.55 -4.36 10.00
N TYR A 127 11.34 -3.83 10.10
CA TYR A 127 11.04 -2.74 11.02
C TYR A 127 11.13 -3.15 12.47
N VAL A 128 10.56 -4.31 12.84
CA VAL A 128 10.66 -4.86 14.21
C VAL A 128 12.12 -5.04 14.60
N ASP A 129 12.94 -5.71 13.76
CA ASP A 129 14.35 -5.93 13.99
C ASP A 129 15.14 -4.61 14.15
N MET A 130 14.75 -3.59 13.42
CA MET A 130 15.39 -2.28 13.50
C MET A 130 15.02 -1.54 14.78
N LEU A 131 13.73 -1.50 15.11
CA LEU A 131 13.22 -0.82 16.30
C LEU A 131 13.64 -1.51 17.60
N ASP A 132 13.80 -2.84 17.57
CA ASP A 132 14.22 -3.64 18.73
C ASP A 132 15.66 -3.36 19.18
N ARG A 133 16.44 -2.67 18.35
CA ARG A 133 17.77 -2.19 18.70
C ARG A 133 17.76 -0.92 19.58
N ASP A 134 16.61 -0.25 19.66
CA ASP A 134 16.45 0.92 20.53
C ASP A 134 16.12 0.46 21.96
N PRO A 135 17.00 0.74 22.96
CA PRO A 135 16.75 0.35 24.35
C PRO A 135 15.48 0.92 24.97
N LEU A 136 14.92 1.99 24.37
CA LEU A 136 13.68 2.62 24.83
C LEU A 136 12.42 1.93 24.27
N LEU A 137 12.59 1.09 23.25
CA LEU A 137 11.48 0.40 22.57
C LEU A 137 11.50 -1.10 22.82
N THR A 138 12.68 -1.72 22.95
CA THR A 138 12.83 -3.17 23.11
C THR A 138 12.16 -3.69 24.39
N PRO A 139 11.47 -4.85 24.36
CA PRO A 139 11.20 -5.68 23.19
C PRO A 139 10.06 -5.11 22.31
N VAL A 140 10.30 -5.10 20.99
CA VAL A 140 9.33 -4.64 20.00
C VAL A 140 8.59 -5.84 19.39
N ARG A 141 7.26 -5.78 19.36
CA ARG A 141 6.43 -6.79 18.70
C ARG A 141 5.89 -6.27 17.37
N GLY A 142 5.60 -7.19 16.45
CA GLY A 142 4.96 -6.88 15.17
C GLY A 142 3.46 -7.16 15.20
N LEU A 143 2.67 -6.29 14.57
CA LEU A 143 1.27 -6.51 14.27
C LEU A 143 0.99 -6.20 12.80
N PHE A 144 0.52 -7.20 12.06
CA PHE A 144 0.15 -7.08 10.66
C PHE A 144 -1.36 -6.94 10.52
N ALA A 145 -1.82 -5.75 10.16
CA ALA A 145 -3.23 -5.38 10.07
C ALA A 145 -3.65 -5.18 8.62
N ALA A 146 -4.68 -5.90 8.14
CA ALA A 146 -5.16 -5.75 6.77
C ALA A 146 -6.65 -6.08 6.64
N GLN A 147 -7.33 -5.54 5.62
CA GLN A 147 -8.71 -5.96 5.31
C GLN A 147 -8.77 -7.43 4.86
N GLN A 148 -7.75 -7.88 4.13
CA GLN A 148 -7.56 -9.28 3.77
C GLN A 148 -6.10 -9.67 3.98
N ILE A 149 -5.86 -10.84 4.54
CA ILE A 149 -4.53 -11.40 4.71
C ILE A 149 -4.44 -12.69 3.90
N ARG A 150 -3.50 -12.72 2.95
CA ARG A 150 -3.27 -13.93 2.13
C ARG A 150 -2.80 -15.08 3.03
N PRO A 151 -3.24 -16.33 2.77
CA PRO A 151 -2.88 -17.47 3.61
C PRO A 151 -1.36 -17.62 3.83
N GLN A 152 -0.57 -17.44 2.78
CA GLN A 152 0.90 -17.54 2.86
C GLN A 152 1.52 -16.44 3.72
N ALA A 153 0.95 -15.23 3.66
CA ALA A 153 1.40 -14.12 4.50
C ALA A 153 1.08 -14.38 5.98
N ARG A 154 -0.08 -14.97 6.27
CA ARG A 154 -0.46 -15.35 7.64
C ARG A 154 0.50 -16.38 8.22
N VAL A 155 0.80 -17.45 7.48
CA VAL A 155 1.75 -18.49 7.91
C VAL A 155 3.12 -17.86 8.20
N LEU A 156 3.63 -17.02 7.30
CA LEU A 156 4.91 -16.35 7.50
C LEU A 156 4.92 -15.42 8.72
N ALA A 157 3.82 -14.70 8.94
CA ALA A 157 3.70 -13.79 10.08
C ALA A 157 3.70 -14.58 11.41
N GLU A 158 2.95 -15.67 11.48
CA GLU A 158 2.88 -16.55 12.64
C GLU A 158 4.25 -17.20 12.95
N ASP A 159 4.96 -17.68 11.92
CA ASP A 159 6.32 -18.22 12.07
C ASP A 159 7.31 -17.20 12.67
N ARG A 160 7.08 -15.91 12.41
CA ARG A 160 7.90 -14.80 12.91
C ARG A 160 7.38 -14.18 14.21
N GLY A 161 6.35 -14.76 14.82
CA GLY A 161 5.74 -14.21 16.03
C GLY A 161 5.00 -12.89 15.81
N ILE A 162 4.65 -12.56 14.56
CA ILE A 162 3.89 -11.37 14.19
C ILE A 162 2.40 -11.70 14.29
N ARG A 163 1.68 -10.90 15.09
CA ARG A 163 0.22 -11.04 15.22
C ARG A 163 -0.47 -10.50 13.95
N CYS A 164 -1.45 -11.25 13.44
CA CYS A 164 -2.30 -10.86 12.33
C CYS A 164 -3.67 -10.38 12.81
N VAL A 165 -4.14 -9.24 12.28
CA VAL A 165 -5.47 -8.69 12.53
C VAL A 165 -6.17 -8.41 11.21
N VAL A 166 -7.37 -8.94 11.03
CA VAL A 166 -8.24 -8.61 9.91
C VAL A 166 -9.11 -7.42 10.30
N LEU A 167 -9.05 -6.38 9.46
CA LEU A 167 -9.75 -5.12 9.70
C LEU A 167 -11.09 -5.12 8.97
N ASP A 168 -12.14 -4.77 9.67
CA ASP A 168 -13.42 -4.41 9.07
C ASP A 168 -13.43 -2.90 8.78
N TYR A 169 -13.33 -2.56 7.50
CA TYR A 169 -13.22 -1.16 7.08
C TYR A 169 -14.49 -0.36 7.32
N ASP A 170 -15.67 -1.00 7.14
CA ASP A 170 -16.95 -0.32 7.32
C ASP A 170 -17.25 -0.10 8.81
N ALA A 171 -16.90 -1.06 9.65
CA ALA A 171 -16.94 -0.89 11.10
C ALA A 171 -16.00 0.22 11.59
N LEU A 172 -14.77 0.28 11.03
CA LEU A 172 -13.81 1.34 11.35
C LEU A 172 -14.31 2.73 10.96
N ARG A 173 -15.06 2.85 9.86
CA ARG A 173 -15.68 4.11 9.44
C ARG A 173 -16.91 4.49 10.25
N GLY A 174 -17.39 3.61 11.12
CA GLY A 174 -18.62 3.82 11.87
C GLY A 174 -19.89 3.65 11.01
N LEU A 175 -19.79 2.99 9.85
CA LEU A 175 -20.91 2.70 8.96
C LEU A 175 -21.63 1.41 9.33
N ASP A 176 -21.08 0.62 10.24
CA ASP A 176 -21.70 -0.60 10.77
C ASP A 176 -22.68 -0.25 11.90
N ASP A 177 -23.67 0.58 11.60
CA ASP A 177 -24.81 0.78 12.49
C ASP A 177 -25.78 -0.39 12.30
N PRO A 178 -25.99 -1.24 13.33
CA PRO A 178 -26.94 -2.34 13.24
C PRO A 178 -28.37 -1.89 12.87
N SER A 179 -28.70 -0.62 13.08
CA SER A 179 -30.00 -0.02 12.71
C SER A 179 -30.09 0.28 11.20
N SER A 180 -28.98 0.31 10.47
CA SER A 180 -28.93 0.54 9.04
C SER A 180 -29.03 -0.73 8.19
N ARG A 181 -28.99 -1.91 8.79
CA ARG A 181 -29.25 -3.18 8.10
C ARG A 181 -30.75 -3.33 7.86
N LEU A 182 -31.22 -2.71 6.77
CA LEU A 182 -32.52 -3.04 6.19
C LEU A 182 -32.39 -4.41 5.51
N PHE A 183 -32.83 -5.46 6.24
CA PHE A 183 -33.14 -6.84 5.82
C PHE A 183 -32.16 -7.57 4.92
#